data_a3b7d8c804495713eac171af9761afe0
#
_entry.id   a3b7d8c804495713eac171af9761afe0
#
_cell.length_a   1.000
_cell.length_b   1.000
_cell.length_c   1.000
_cell.angle_alpha   90.00
_cell.angle_beta   90.00
_cell.angle_gamma   90.00
#
_symmetry.space_group_name_H-M   'P 1'
#
loop_
_entity.id
_entity.type
_entity.pdbx_description
1 polymer ?
#
loop_
_entity_poly.entity_id
_entity_poly.type
_entity_poly.pdbx_seq_one_letter_code
_entity_poly.pdbx_strand_id
1 'polypeptide(L)'
;MRVYTVKKILQSTPLCYNKPYNKKSGNNRVFPSGHNIRRHPKENAMRANNLTLLTDLYELTMMQGYFKNPTNQTVIFDMFYRNNPCGGGFAICAGLEQMIEYIENLRFAEEDITYLRSLGIFEEDFLEYLSNFKFTGDIYAIPEGTVIFPREPMVKVIAPIMEAQLVETAILNIMNHQS
;
A
#
# COMPACT_ATOMS: atom_id res chain seq x y z
N MET A 1 -4.91 -17.12 14.21
CA MET A 1 -4.81 -15.93 13.39
C MET A 1 -3.45 -15.99 12.67
N ARG A 2 -3.42 -16.12 11.33
CA ARG A 2 -2.15 -16.07 10.59
C ARG A 2 -1.88 -14.60 10.27
N VAL A 3 -0.84 -14.06 10.85
CA VAL A 3 -0.37 -12.71 10.57
C VAL A 3 0.81 -12.83 9.62
N TYR A 4 0.80 -12.10 8.52
CA TYR A 4 1.89 -12.08 7.55
C TYR A 4 2.77 -10.85 7.81
N THR A 5 4.09 -11.04 7.87
CA THR A 5 5.07 -9.94 7.90
C THR A 5 5.48 -9.64 6.47
N VAL A 6 5.42 -8.41 6.02
CA VAL A 6 5.82 -8.01 4.65
C VAL A 6 7.25 -8.44 4.33
N LYS A 7 8.19 -8.34 5.25
CA LYS A 7 9.55 -8.88 5.08
C LYS A 7 9.59 -10.38 4.78
N LYS A 8 8.64 -11.17 5.30
CA LYS A 8 8.55 -12.62 5.06
C LYS A 8 7.84 -12.93 3.75
N ILE A 9 6.91 -12.07 3.31
CA ILE A 9 6.24 -12.18 2.01
C ILE A 9 7.26 -11.91 0.89
N LEU A 10 8.16 -10.96 1.06
CA LEU A 10 9.21 -10.63 0.10
C LEU A 10 10.29 -11.72 -0.06
N GLN A 11 10.48 -12.58 0.94
CA GLN A 11 11.54 -13.59 0.96
C GLN A 11 11.08 -15.03 0.79
N SER A 12 9.82 -15.34 0.97
CA SER A 12 9.38 -16.73 1.02
C SER A 12 8.01 -16.94 0.40
N THR A 13 7.93 -17.08 -0.83
CA THR A 13 6.94 -17.78 -1.63
C THR A 13 6.40 -16.92 -2.77
N PRO A 14 6.50 -17.38 -4.01
CA PRO A 14 5.54 -16.91 -5.00
C PRO A 14 4.17 -17.30 -4.44
N LEU A 15 3.29 -16.33 -4.26
CA LEU A 15 1.88 -16.55 -4.01
C LEU A 15 1.41 -17.58 -5.03
N CYS A 16 1.14 -18.80 -4.56
CA CYS A 16 0.60 -19.88 -5.38
C CYS A 16 -0.82 -19.53 -5.83
N TYR A 17 -0.93 -18.57 -6.73
CA TYR A 17 -2.14 -18.29 -7.49
C TYR A 17 -2.10 -19.02 -8.85
N ASN A 18 -1.46 -20.19 -8.89
CA ASN A 18 -1.50 -21.09 -10.02
C ASN A 18 -1.87 -22.50 -9.57
N LYS A 19 -3.11 -22.70 -9.05
CA LYS A 19 -3.79 -23.98 -9.27
C LYS A 19 -4.64 -23.83 -10.52
N PRO A 20 -4.35 -24.57 -11.60
CA PRO A 20 -5.23 -24.61 -12.73
C PRO A 20 -6.57 -25.19 -12.26
N TYR A 21 -7.63 -24.43 -12.47
CA TYR A 21 -9.00 -24.90 -12.29
C TYR A 21 -9.22 -26.05 -13.26
N ASN A 22 -9.22 -27.27 -12.75
CA ASN A 22 -9.39 -28.49 -13.56
C ASN A 22 -10.83 -28.56 -14.03
N LYS A 23 -11.04 -28.14 -15.27
CA LYS A 23 -12.32 -28.15 -15.96
C LYS A 23 -12.62 -29.61 -16.36
N LYS A 24 -13.38 -30.33 -15.54
CA LYS A 24 -14.07 -31.53 -16.02
C LYS A 24 -15.41 -31.14 -16.62
N SER A 25 -15.47 -31.38 -17.90
CA SER A 25 -16.58 -31.72 -18.80
C SER A 25 -17.97 -31.15 -18.57
N GLY A 26 -18.50 -30.52 -19.62
CA GLY A 26 -19.91 -30.65 -19.98
C GLY A 26 -20.66 -29.37 -20.14
N ASN A 27 -20.78 -28.90 -21.32
CA ASN A 27 -21.82 -28.23 -22.06
C ASN A 27 -21.40 -26.95 -22.76
N ASN A 28 -21.27 -27.09 -24.07
CA ASN A 28 -21.15 -26.01 -25.04
C ASN A 28 -22.29 -25.02 -24.92
N ARG A 29 -22.00 -23.77 -24.53
CA ARG A 29 -22.72 -22.60 -25.01
C ARG A 29 -21.76 -21.71 -25.78
N VAL A 30 -21.92 -21.74 -27.09
CA VAL A 30 -21.24 -20.84 -28.01
C VAL A 30 -21.86 -19.45 -27.82
N PHE A 31 -21.05 -18.46 -27.45
CA PHE A 31 -21.41 -17.06 -27.60
C PHE A 31 -20.72 -16.54 -28.87
N PRO A 32 -21.50 -16.03 -29.86
CA PRO A 32 -20.93 -15.44 -31.07
C PRO A 32 -20.55 -14.00 -30.79
N SER A 33 -19.42 -13.63 -31.27
CA SER A 33 -18.93 -12.32 -31.68
C SER A 33 -17.58 -11.97 -31.08
N GLY A 34 -16.58 -12.11 -31.94
CA GLY A 34 -15.22 -11.73 -31.68
C GLY A 34 -15.10 -10.22 -31.45
N HIS A 35 -14.71 -9.86 -30.29
CA HIS A 35 -13.94 -8.65 -30.06
C HIS A 35 -12.51 -9.08 -29.75
N ASN A 36 -11.66 -8.99 -30.78
CA ASN A 36 -10.21 -9.03 -30.59
C ASN A 36 -9.83 -7.86 -29.69
N ILE A 37 -9.75 -8.10 -28.38
CA ILE A 37 -9.04 -7.23 -27.49
C ILE A 37 -7.57 -7.37 -27.87
N ARG A 38 -7.09 -6.49 -28.74
CA ARG A 38 -5.66 -6.30 -28.98
C ARG A 38 -5.06 -5.92 -27.64
N ARG A 39 -4.41 -6.87 -27.00
CA ARG A 39 -3.49 -6.57 -25.90
C ARG A 39 -2.39 -5.71 -26.51
N HIS A 40 -2.41 -4.42 -26.23
CA HIS A 40 -1.30 -3.55 -26.53
C HIS A 40 -0.05 -4.09 -25.84
N PRO A 41 1.13 -4.01 -26.50
CA PRO A 41 2.37 -4.50 -25.93
C PRO A 41 2.69 -3.81 -24.62
N LYS A 42 3.43 -4.48 -23.75
CA LYS A 42 3.80 -4.15 -22.38
C LYS A 42 4.58 -2.83 -22.17
N GLU A 43 4.65 -1.96 -23.14
CA GLU A 43 5.34 -0.67 -23.03
C GLU A 43 4.56 0.42 -22.26
N ASN A 44 3.24 0.24 -22.04
CA ASN A 44 2.45 1.15 -21.21
C ASN A 44 2.19 0.65 -19.78
N ALA A 45 2.77 -0.47 -19.39
CA ALA A 45 2.62 -1.03 -18.03
C ALA A 45 3.59 -0.40 -17.02
N MET A 46 4.39 0.59 -17.39
CA MET A 46 5.42 1.18 -16.52
C MET A 46 5.22 2.66 -16.21
N ARG A 47 4.01 3.13 -16.23
CA ARG A 47 3.61 4.13 -15.24
C ARG A 47 2.79 3.39 -14.19
N ALA A 48 3.40 2.53 -13.42
CA ALA A 48 2.91 2.25 -12.08
C ALA A 48 2.67 3.64 -11.48
N ASN A 49 1.42 3.97 -11.16
CA ASN A 49 1.08 5.25 -10.59
C ASN A 49 1.97 5.43 -9.38
N ASN A 50 2.93 6.34 -9.45
CA ASN A 50 3.74 6.67 -8.29
C ASN A 50 2.81 7.31 -7.27
N LEU A 51 2.43 6.53 -6.25
CA LEU A 51 1.53 6.96 -5.18
C LEU A 51 2.30 7.56 -3.99
N THR A 52 3.60 7.86 -4.14
CA THR A 52 4.44 8.36 -3.05
C THR A 52 3.91 9.66 -2.44
N LEU A 53 3.31 10.53 -3.27
CA LEU A 53 2.65 11.75 -2.80
C LEU A 53 1.15 11.56 -2.45
N LEU A 54 0.64 10.31 -2.37
CA LEU A 54 -0.64 10.01 -1.76
C LEU A 54 -0.49 10.05 -0.23
N THR A 55 -0.23 11.24 0.27
CA THR A 55 0.00 11.54 1.68
C THR A 55 -0.56 12.92 2.00
N ASP A 56 -0.90 13.18 3.23
CA ASP A 56 -1.34 14.50 3.65
C ASP A 56 -0.11 15.41 3.86
N LEU A 57 -0.25 16.69 3.51
CA LEU A 57 0.86 17.64 3.61
C LEU A 57 1.44 17.73 5.03
N TYR A 58 0.59 17.58 6.05
CA TYR A 58 1.04 17.63 7.45
C TYR A 58 2.00 16.47 7.78
N GLU A 59 1.85 15.31 7.16
CA GLU A 59 2.74 14.17 7.37
C GLU A 59 4.17 14.51 6.96
N LEU A 60 4.34 15.14 5.80
CA LEU A 60 5.65 15.58 5.31
C LEU A 60 6.26 16.71 6.18
N THR A 61 5.44 17.66 6.63
CA THR A 61 5.95 18.73 7.51
C THR A 61 6.31 18.20 8.90
N MET A 62 5.58 17.22 9.43
CA MET A 62 5.95 16.51 10.65
C MET A 62 7.23 15.71 10.47
N MET A 63 7.39 15.00 9.34
CA MET A 63 8.62 14.28 9.02
C MET A 63 9.83 15.22 9.00
N GLN A 64 9.72 16.41 8.42
CA GLN A 64 10.80 17.41 8.48
C GLN A 64 11.09 17.83 9.93
N GLY A 65 10.08 17.96 10.76
CA GLY A 65 10.25 18.23 12.18
C GLY A 65 11.03 17.13 12.91
N TYR A 66 10.72 15.85 12.63
CA TYR A 66 11.45 14.71 13.17
C TYR A 66 12.87 14.60 12.62
N PHE A 67 13.07 14.93 11.36
CA PHE A 67 14.39 14.95 10.72
C PHE A 67 15.33 15.95 11.40
N LYS A 68 14.84 17.13 11.73
CA LYS A 68 15.62 18.18 12.41
C LYS A 68 15.88 17.88 13.89
N ASN A 69 14.95 17.20 14.54
CA ASN A 69 15.05 16.83 15.94
C ASN A 69 15.16 15.31 16.01
N PRO A 70 16.37 14.72 15.87
CA PRO A 70 16.55 13.30 15.63
C PRO A 70 15.99 12.46 16.78
N THR A 71 14.72 12.14 16.66
CA THR A 71 14.00 11.16 17.45
C THR A 71 13.67 10.01 16.52
N ASN A 72 14.68 9.27 16.07
CA ASN A 72 14.47 8.11 15.19
C ASN A 72 13.94 6.93 16.02
N GLN A 73 12.81 7.17 16.69
CA GLN A 73 12.14 6.16 17.49
C GLN A 73 11.36 5.22 16.59
N THR A 74 11.47 3.93 16.86
CA THR A 74 10.56 2.95 16.29
C THR A 74 9.19 3.11 16.93
N VAL A 75 8.17 3.25 16.10
CA VAL A 75 6.77 3.38 16.52
C VAL A 75 5.94 2.23 16.01
N ILE A 76 4.76 2.06 16.58
CA ILE A 76 3.77 1.06 16.18
C ILE A 76 2.49 1.80 15.84
N PHE A 77 2.05 1.68 14.58
CA PHE A 77 0.78 2.21 14.12
C PHE A 77 -0.16 1.07 13.76
N ASP A 78 -1.39 1.13 14.27
CA ASP A 78 -2.44 0.17 13.98
C ASP A 78 -3.51 0.83 13.09
N MET A 79 -3.73 0.26 11.90
CA MET A 79 -4.81 0.65 11.00
C MET A 79 -6.04 -0.20 11.26
N PHE A 80 -7.21 0.44 11.38
CA PHE A 80 -8.52 -0.19 11.52
C PHE A 80 -9.61 0.68 10.89
N TYR A 81 -10.77 0.08 10.58
CA TYR A 81 -11.95 0.86 10.22
C TYR A 81 -12.87 1.09 11.43
N ARG A 82 -13.62 2.18 11.41
CA ARG A 82 -14.33 2.68 12.61
C ARG A 82 -15.72 2.10 12.78
N ASN A 83 -16.49 2.00 11.69
CA ASN A 83 -17.87 1.58 11.69
C ASN A 83 -18.20 0.75 10.46
N ASN A 84 -19.09 -0.22 10.60
CA ASN A 84 -19.56 -0.99 9.45
C ASN A 84 -20.30 -0.09 8.44
N PRO A 85 -19.99 -0.20 7.14
CA PRO A 85 -20.72 0.51 6.11
C PRO A 85 -22.15 -0.05 6.00
N CYS A 86 -23.10 0.79 5.57
CA CYS A 86 -24.46 0.40 5.22
C CYS A 86 -25.24 -0.35 6.31
N GLY A 87 -24.89 -0.20 7.58
CA GLY A 87 -25.53 -0.92 8.69
C GLY A 87 -25.24 -2.43 8.73
N GLY A 88 -24.19 -2.90 8.03
CA GLY A 88 -23.74 -4.29 8.05
C GLY A 88 -23.18 -4.72 9.40
N GLY A 89 -23.02 -6.03 9.60
CA GLY A 89 -22.45 -6.61 10.82
C GLY A 89 -20.94 -6.78 10.80
N PHE A 90 -20.32 -6.78 9.63
CA PHE A 90 -18.90 -7.02 9.40
C PHE A 90 -18.45 -6.43 8.06
N ALA A 91 -17.14 -6.43 7.80
CA ALA A 91 -16.56 -6.20 6.47
C ALA A 91 -15.64 -7.37 6.08
N ILE A 92 -15.15 -7.37 4.85
CA ILE A 92 -14.18 -8.34 4.35
C ILE A 92 -12.87 -7.62 4.08
N CYS A 93 -11.79 -8.06 4.69
CA CYS A 93 -10.47 -7.49 4.48
C CYS A 93 -10.05 -7.63 3.02
N ALA A 94 -9.75 -6.52 2.36
CA ALA A 94 -9.26 -6.45 0.99
C ALA A 94 -8.26 -5.29 0.80
N GLY A 95 -7.50 -5.30 -0.30
CA GLY A 95 -6.51 -4.25 -0.63
C GLY A 95 -5.08 -4.56 -0.20
N LEU A 96 -4.83 -5.73 0.39
CA LEU A 96 -3.49 -6.11 0.88
C LEU A 96 -2.46 -6.17 -0.26
N GLU A 97 -2.82 -6.73 -1.41
CA GLU A 97 -1.92 -6.83 -2.58
C GLU A 97 -1.50 -5.43 -3.06
N GLN A 98 -2.47 -4.52 -3.22
CA GLN A 98 -2.18 -3.14 -3.63
C GLN A 98 -1.36 -2.38 -2.58
N MET A 99 -1.62 -2.60 -1.30
CA MET A 99 -0.83 -2.01 -0.22
C MET A 99 0.63 -2.49 -0.26
N ILE A 100 0.86 -3.78 -0.48
CA ILE A 100 2.22 -4.35 -0.61
C ILE A 100 2.91 -3.74 -1.82
N GLU A 101 2.25 -3.68 -2.97
CA GLU A 101 2.79 -3.07 -4.19
C GLU A 101 3.15 -1.60 -3.97
N TYR A 102 2.32 -0.84 -3.27
CA TYR A 102 2.60 0.53 -2.90
C TYR A 102 3.89 0.63 -2.08
N ILE A 103 4.04 -0.17 -1.01
CA ILE A 103 5.21 -0.14 -0.12
C ILE A 103 6.49 -0.55 -0.86
N GLU A 104 6.43 -1.58 -1.70
CA GLU A 104 7.57 -2.05 -2.49
C GLU A 104 8.06 -1.01 -3.51
N ASN A 105 7.15 -0.19 -4.02
CA ASN A 105 7.46 0.84 -5.01
C ASN A 105 7.61 2.24 -4.41
N LEU A 106 7.50 2.38 -3.08
CA LEU A 106 7.55 3.67 -2.39
C LEU A 106 8.93 4.32 -2.55
N ARG A 107 8.97 5.38 -3.34
CA ARG A 107 10.16 6.19 -3.60
C ARG A 107 9.76 7.56 -4.12
N PHE A 108 10.49 8.59 -3.72
CA PHE A 108 10.33 9.92 -4.29
C PHE A 108 11.10 9.99 -5.61
N ALA A 109 10.39 10.23 -6.70
CA ALA A 109 10.99 10.51 -7.99
C ALA A 109 11.50 11.96 -8.05
N GLU A 110 12.28 12.29 -9.07
CA GLU A 110 12.81 13.64 -9.24
C GLU A 110 11.70 14.69 -9.41
N GLU A 111 10.61 14.31 -10.06
CA GLU A 111 9.42 15.14 -10.22
C GLU A 111 8.75 15.45 -8.87
N ASP A 112 8.68 14.45 -7.96
CA ASP A 112 8.11 14.62 -6.63
C ASP A 112 8.95 15.61 -5.81
N ILE A 113 10.27 15.46 -5.83
CA ILE A 113 11.21 16.35 -5.13
C ILE A 113 11.13 17.78 -5.70
N THR A 114 11.05 17.91 -7.03
CA THR A 114 10.89 19.21 -7.71
C THR A 114 9.59 19.90 -7.29
N TYR A 115 8.51 19.13 -7.22
CA TYR A 115 7.23 19.66 -6.73
C TYR A 115 7.32 20.11 -5.28
N LEU A 116 7.84 19.26 -4.39
CA LEU A 116 7.99 19.61 -2.97
C LEU A 116 8.87 20.84 -2.76
N ARG A 117 9.96 20.96 -3.54
CA ARG A 117 10.83 22.15 -3.51
C ARG A 117 10.08 23.42 -3.92
N SER A 118 9.16 23.32 -4.90
CA SER A 118 8.39 24.45 -5.38
C SER A 118 7.41 25.01 -4.34
N LEU A 119 7.05 24.22 -3.31
CA LEU A 119 6.19 24.69 -2.23
C LEU A 119 6.90 25.68 -1.29
N GLY A 120 8.23 25.70 -1.27
CA GLY A 120 9.03 26.63 -0.47
C GLY A 120 8.94 26.46 1.05
N ILE A 121 8.43 25.31 1.52
CA ILE A 121 8.25 25.02 2.96
C ILE A 121 9.19 23.91 3.45
N PHE A 122 9.88 23.23 2.54
CA PHE A 122 10.83 22.16 2.87
C PHE A 122 12.26 22.64 2.68
N GLU A 123 13.14 22.22 3.58
CA GLU A 123 14.57 22.53 3.50
C GLU A 123 15.30 21.53 2.59
N GLU A 124 16.39 21.95 1.98
CA GLU A 124 17.07 21.18 0.93
C GLU A 124 17.68 19.87 1.47
N ASP A 125 18.20 19.86 2.67
CA ASP A 125 18.72 18.66 3.34
C ASP A 125 17.63 17.61 3.60
N PHE A 126 16.41 18.05 3.91
CA PHE A 126 15.26 17.16 4.04
C PHE A 126 14.80 16.65 2.68
N LEU A 127 14.81 17.45 1.63
CA LEU A 127 14.50 17.02 0.26
C LEU A 127 15.54 16.01 -0.25
N GLU A 128 16.81 16.19 0.07
CA GLU A 128 17.86 15.22 -0.21
C GLU A 128 17.63 13.89 0.53
N TYR A 129 17.23 13.94 1.80
CA TYR A 129 16.82 12.75 2.55
C TYR A 129 15.67 12.02 1.86
N LEU A 130 14.61 12.74 1.43
CA LEU A 130 13.47 12.14 0.74
C LEU A 130 13.88 11.49 -0.59
N SER A 131 14.79 12.08 -1.35
CA SER A 131 15.29 11.50 -2.63
C SER A 131 15.93 10.12 -2.44
N ASN A 132 16.47 9.85 -1.26
CA ASN A 132 17.10 8.57 -0.88
C ASN A 132 16.19 7.69 -0.01
N PHE A 133 14.93 8.08 0.18
CA PHE A 133 14.00 7.41 1.07
C PHE A 133 13.76 5.95 0.68
N LYS A 134 13.72 5.09 1.69
CA LYS A 134 13.32 3.68 1.57
C LYS A 134 12.55 3.28 2.81
N PHE A 135 11.47 2.56 2.62
CA PHE A 135 10.76 1.95 3.74
C PHE A 135 11.56 0.74 4.27
N THR A 136 11.87 0.73 5.56
CA THR A 136 12.66 -0.32 6.22
C THR A 136 11.89 -1.03 7.32
N GLY A 137 10.67 -0.57 7.64
CA GLY A 137 9.83 -1.11 8.69
C GLY A 137 9.26 -2.49 8.40
N ASP A 138 8.58 -3.06 9.39
CA ASP A 138 7.83 -4.31 9.29
C ASP A 138 6.33 -4.00 9.23
N ILE A 139 5.60 -4.73 8.38
CA ILE A 139 4.14 -4.64 8.29
C ILE A 139 3.54 -6.00 8.55
N TYR A 140 2.54 -6.04 9.43
CA TYR A 140 1.73 -7.20 9.75
C TYR A 140 0.30 -6.91 9.32
N ALA A 141 -0.33 -7.80 8.58
CA ALA A 141 -1.67 -7.60 8.08
C ALA A 141 -2.53 -8.85 8.17
N ILE A 142 -3.84 -8.65 8.27
CA ILE A 142 -4.84 -9.71 8.17
C ILE A 142 -4.91 -10.17 6.71
N PRO A 143 -4.97 -11.48 6.42
CA PRO A 143 -5.11 -11.98 5.06
C PRO A 143 -6.38 -11.47 4.37
N GLU A 144 -6.31 -11.20 3.06
CA GLU A 144 -7.48 -10.88 2.26
C GLU A 144 -8.55 -11.98 2.36
N GLY A 145 -9.81 -11.57 2.24
CA GLY A 145 -10.96 -12.45 2.38
C GLY A 145 -11.34 -12.81 3.82
N THR A 146 -10.59 -12.33 4.82
CA THR A 146 -10.93 -12.53 6.24
C THR A 146 -12.06 -11.60 6.65
N VAL A 147 -13.04 -12.15 7.39
CA VAL A 147 -14.09 -11.34 8.05
C VAL A 147 -13.44 -10.51 9.15
N ILE A 148 -13.73 -9.21 9.14
CA ILE A 148 -13.20 -8.24 10.08
C ILE A 148 -14.32 -7.42 10.73
N PHE A 149 -14.03 -6.91 11.93
CA PHE A 149 -14.97 -6.10 12.70
C PHE A 149 -14.40 -4.71 12.99
N PRO A 150 -15.28 -3.71 13.26
CA PRO A 150 -14.84 -2.35 13.58
C PRO A 150 -13.86 -2.31 14.74
N ARG A 151 -12.84 -1.42 14.62
CA ARG A 151 -11.84 -1.16 15.66
C ARG A 151 -10.87 -2.31 15.95
N GLU A 152 -10.91 -3.37 15.16
CA GLU A 152 -9.88 -4.41 15.19
C GLU A 152 -8.74 -4.05 14.25
N PRO A 153 -7.46 -4.14 14.67
CA PRO A 153 -6.32 -3.83 13.82
C PRO A 153 -6.28 -4.74 12.58
N MET A 154 -6.36 -4.15 11.40
CA MET A 154 -6.25 -4.83 10.11
C MET A 154 -4.79 -4.86 9.62
N VAL A 155 -4.08 -3.76 9.85
CA VAL A 155 -2.67 -3.61 9.51
C VAL A 155 -1.95 -3.00 10.71
N LYS A 156 -0.76 -3.54 11.02
CA LYS A 156 0.16 -3.00 12.01
C LYS A 156 1.47 -2.66 11.32
N VAL A 157 1.91 -1.42 11.44
CA VAL A 157 3.20 -0.92 10.95
C VAL A 157 4.14 -0.74 12.12
N ILE A 158 5.32 -1.35 12.08
CA ILE A 158 6.40 -1.18 13.05
C ILE A 158 7.60 -0.61 12.30
N ALA A 159 7.86 0.67 12.45
CA ALA A 159 8.86 1.37 11.64
C ALA A 159 9.45 2.58 12.38
N PRO A 160 10.59 3.14 11.90
CA PRO A 160 10.99 4.49 12.28
C PRO A 160 9.84 5.48 12.06
N ILE A 161 9.70 6.46 12.96
CA ILE A 161 8.54 7.35 13.00
C ILE A 161 8.27 8.06 11.67
N MET A 162 9.29 8.50 10.96
CA MET A 162 9.14 9.17 9.65
C MET A 162 8.58 8.22 8.60
N GLU A 163 9.01 6.96 8.60
CA GLU A 163 8.53 5.96 7.65
C GLU A 163 7.08 5.57 7.94
N ALA A 164 6.74 5.36 9.23
CA ALA A 164 5.38 5.03 9.65
C ALA A 164 4.40 6.17 9.34
N GLN A 165 4.82 7.42 9.55
CA GLN A 165 4.04 8.62 9.27
C GLN A 165 3.70 8.73 7.77
N LEU A 166 4.70 8.55 6.90
CA LEU A 166 4.51 8.71 5.45
C LEU A 166 3.50 7.73 4.84
N VAL A 167 3.44 6.51 5.35
CA VAL A 167 2.59 5.45 4.76
C VAL A 167 1.15 5.47 5.27
N GLU A 168 0.84 6.27 6.28
CA GLU A 168 -0.47 6.29 6.95
C GLU A 168 -1.62 6.53 5.97
N THR A 169 -1.63 7.66 5.28
CA THR A 169 -2.71 8.05 4.39
C THR A 169 -2.94 7.03 3.27
N ALA A 170 -1.87 6.55 2.62
CA ALA A 170 -2.00 5.59 1.54
C ALA A 170 -2.56 4.25 2.02
N ILE A 171 -2.07 3.72 3.15
CA ILE A 171 -2.59 2.47 3.74
C ILE A 171 -4.07 2.62 4.11
N LEU A 172 -4.45 3.72 4.77
CA LEU A 172 -5.84 3.99 5.13
C LEU A 172 -6.75 4.06 3.91
N ASN A 173 -6.32 4.77 2.85
CA ASN A 173 -7.10 4.88 1.62
C ASN A 173 -7.27 3.53 0.93
N ILE A 174 -6.17 2.78 0.73
CA ILE A 174 -6.21 1.50 0.01
C ILE A 174 -7.09 0.50 0.76
N MET A 175 -6.81 0.28 2.04
CA MET A 175 -7.49 -0.76 2.81
C MET A 175 -8.96 -0.43 3.09
N ASN A 176 -9.28 0.82 3.47
CA ASN A 176 -10.67 1.20 3.74
C ASN A 176 -11.53 1.28 2.47
N HIS A 177 -10.93 1.60 1.32
CA HIS A 177 -11.69 1.69 0.08
C HIS A 177 -12.06 0.31 -0.46
N GLN A 178 -11.19 -0.69 -0.27
CA GLN A 178 -11.40 -2.03 -0.83
C GLN A 178 -12.11 -3.00 0.12
N SER A 179 -12.02 -2.78 1.44
CA SER A 179 -12.72 -3.57 2.45
C SER A 179 -14.14 -3.08 2.64
#